data_033f5707c876ae8f4ae9ee2df861c482
#
_entry.id   033f5707c876ae8f4ae9ee2df861c482
#
_cell.length_a   1.000
_cell.length_b   1.000
_cell.length_c   1.000
_cell.angle_alpha   90.00
_cell.angle_beta   90.00
_cell.angle_gamma   90.00
#
_symmetry.space_group_name_H-M   'P 1'
#
loop_
_entity.id
_entity.type
_entity.pdbx_description
1 polymer ?
#
loop_
_entity_poly.entity_id
_entity_poly.type
_entity_poly.pdbx_seq_one_letter_code
_entity_poly.pdbx_strand_id
1 'polypeptide(L)'
;AAKLFDEVVVAAVRNPQKSEPLFDLEERKEMLTEATAHLSCVRIVSVSTLVVTVAKDVGATAIVKGLRAVSDFENELQMAQMNRSLSGVETVFIPTSSAHSFIASKLLREVARYGGDVAAFVPASVNARLLNRFKEDSP
;
A
#
# COMPACT_ATOMS: atom_id res chain seq x y z
N ALA A 1 -8.10 -2.56 -8.91
CA ALA A 1 -9.24 -1.79 -8.38
C ALA A 1 -9.76 -0.79 -9.42
N ALA A 2 -8.92 0.09 -10.01
CA ALA A 2 -9.32 1.12 -10.96
C ALA A 2 -10.07 0.63 -12.24
N LYS A 3 -10.03 -0.67 -12.54
CA LYS A 3 -10.81 -1.28 -13.62
C LYS A 3 -12.17 -1.82 -13.18
N LEU A 4 -12.42 -1.85 -11.87
CA LEU A 4 -13.60 -2.49 -11.27
C LEU A 4 -14.52 -1.48 -10.58
N PHE A 5 -13.99 -0.33 -10.19
CA PHE A 5 -14.68 0.69 -9.41
C PHE A 5 -14.56 2.05 -10.08
N ASP A 6 -15.62 2.84 -10.01
CA ASP A 6 -15.67 4.19 -10.59
C ASP A 6 -14.77 5.18 -9.85
N GLU A 7 -14.59 4.99 -8.54
CA GLU A 7 -13.68 5.75 -7.70
C GLU A 7 -12.88 4.83 -6.80
N VAL A 8 -11.59 5.09 -6.67
CA VAL A 8 -10.68 4.36 -5.78
C VAL A 8 -9.97 5.34 -4.84
N VAL A 9 -10.17 5.16 -3.55
CA VAL A 9 -9.44 5.89 -2.52
C VAL A 9 -8.29 5.04 -2.01
N VAL A 10 -7.06 5.47 -2.23
CA VAL A 10 -5.87 4.82 -1.69
C VAL A 10 -5.52 5.46 -0.35
N ALA A 11 -5.67 4.70 0.73
CA ALA A 11 -5.37 5.17 2.08
C ALA A 11 -3.92 4.83 2.46
N ALA A 12 -3.06 5.83 2.60
CA ALA A 12 -1.75 5.69 3.20
C ALA A 12 -1.90 5.69 4.72
N VAL A 13 -1.87 4.50 5.34
CA VAL A 13 -2.11 4.33 6.78
C VAL A 13 -0.79 4.21 7.53
N ARG A 14 -0.65 4.91 8.66
CA ARG A 14 0.41 4.66 9.62
C ARG A 14 0.05 3.43 10.46
N ASN A 15 0.85 2.37 10.33
CA ASN A 15 0.67 1.18 11.15
C ASN A 15 1.56 1.30 12.41
N PRO A 16 0.99 1.47 13.62
CA PRO A 16 1.76 1.64 14.85
C PRO A 16 2.50 0.37 15.30
N GLN A 17 2.12 -0.80 14.78
CA GLN A 17 2.75 -2.09 15.11
C GLN A 17 3.99 -2.41 14.24
N LYS A 18 4.22 -1.64 13.17
CA LYS A 18 5.41 -1.81 12.34
C LYS A 18 6.51 -0.87 12.82
N SER A 19 7.77 -1.36 12.71
CA SER A 19 8.96 -0.51 12.85
C SER A 19 8.83 0.76 12.02
N GLU A 20 9.56 1.79 12.40
CA GLU A 20 9.54 3.08 11.73
C GLU A 20 9.66 2.92 10.20
N PRO A 21 8.74 3.49 9.44
CA PRO A 21 8.76 3.34 7.98
C PRO A 21 9.95 4.09 7.39
N LEU A 22 10.55 3.57 6.32
CA LEU A 22 11.67 4.22 5.62
C LEU A 22 11.29 5.60 5.06
N PHE A 23 10.05 5.75 4.66
CA PHE A 23 9.45 6.99 4.18
C PHE A 23 8.31 7.40 5.12
N ASP A 24 8.28 8.67 5.47
CA ASP A 24 7.19 9.22 6.28
C ASP A 24 5.83 9.21 5.55
N LEU A 25 4.80 9.70 6.20
CA LEU A 25 3.45 9.62 5.66
C LEU A 25 3.25 10.54 4.45
N GLU A 26 3.86 11.73 4.46
CA GLU A 26 3.75 12.68 3.35
C GLU A 26 4.58 12.22 2.15
N GLU A 27 5.81 11.73 2.34
CA GLU A 27 6.61 11.10 1.29
C GLU A 27 5.85 9.95 0.61
N ARG A 28 5.19 9.11 1.40
CA ARG A 28 4.39 7.99 0.88
C ARG A 28 3.17 8.47 0.09
N LYS A 29 2.51 9.53 0.55
CA LYS A 29 1.39 10.15 -0.16
C LYS A 29 1.84 10.74 -1.49
N GLU A 30 2.95 11.45 -1.52
CA GLU A 30 3.55 11.97 -2.76
C GLU A 30 3.86 10.85 -3.75
N MET A 31 4.59 9.80 -3.31
CA MET A 31 4.93 8.66 -4.16
C MET A 31 3.68 7.95 -4.71
N LEU A 32 2.64 7.79 -3.91
CA LEU A 32 1.37 7.21 -4.36
C LEU A 32 0.68 8.11 -5.37
N THR A 33 0.68 9.42 -5.15
CA THR A 33 0.09 10.40 -6.08
C THR A 33 0.81 10.36 -7.43
N GLU A 34 2.14 10.38 -7.43
CA GLU A 34 2.95 10.26 -8.64
C GLU A 34 2.71 8.94 -9.38
N ALA A 35 2.72 7.82 -8.65
CA ALA A 35 2.55 6.49 -9.23
C ALA A 35 1.15 6.27 -9.84
N THR A 36 0.14 6.98 -9.37
CA THR A 36 -1.26 6.84 -9.81
C THR A 36 -1.76 8.01 -10.65
N ALA A 37 -0.91 8.99 -10.99
CA ALA A 37 -1.29 10.21 -11.72
C ALA A 37 -1.98 9.95 -13.08
N HIS A 38 -1.73 8.78 -13.68
CA HIS A 38 -2.36 8.35 -14.93
C HIS A 38 -3.78 7.77 -14.75
N LEU A 39 -4.26 7.63 -13.50
CA LEU A 39 -5.56 7.06 -13.14
C LEU A 39 -6.46 8.15 -12.57
N SER A 40 -7.34 8.70 -13.40
CA SER A 40 -8.24 9.81 -13.03
C SER A 40 -9.25 9.46 -11.93
N CYS A 41 -9.57 8.16 -11.77
CA CYS A 41 -10.49 7.66 -10.74
C CYS A 41 -9.82 7.43 -9.38
N VAL A 42 -8.51 7.68 -9.24
CA VAL A 42 -7.76 7.43 -8.00
C VAL A 42 -7.50 8.73 -7.26
N ARG A 43 -7.80 8.75 -5.96
CA ARG A 43 -7.33 9.81 -5.05
C ARG A 43 -6.63 9.22 -3.84
N ILE A 44 -5.66 9.94 -3.31
CA ILE A 44 -4.84 9.51 -2.18
C ILE A 44 -5.25 10.27 -0.93
N VAL A 45 -5.38 9.52 0.18
CA VAL A 45 -5.59 10.09 1.51
C VAL A 45 -4.54 9.54 2.47
N SER A 46 -4.05 10.38 3.39
CA SER A 46 -3.19 9.96 4.49
C SER A 46 -3.99 9.92 5.78
N VAL A 47 -3.83 8.84 6.55
CA VAL A 47 -4.64 8.60 7.74
C VAL A 47 -3.84 7.97 8.87
N SER A 48 -4.16 8.41 10.09
CA SER A 48 -3.61 7.88 11.34
C SER A 48 -4.66 7.15 12.19
N THR A 49 -5.80 6.80 11.59
CA THR A 49 -6.93 6.12 12.25
C THR A 49 -7.16 4.73 11.67
N LEU A 50 -8.21 4.04 12.15
CA LEU A 50 -8.61 2.75 11.58
C LEU A 50 -9.08 2.91 10.13
N VAL A 51 -8.75 1.93 9.28
CA VAL A 51 -9.16 1.92 7.86
C VAL A 51 -10.68 1.97 7.69
N VAL A 52 -11.43 1.40 8.61
CA VAL A 52 -12.91 1.43 8.60
C VAL A 52 -13.47 2.82 8.87
N THR A 53 -12.80 3.62 9.69
CA THR A 53 -13.19 5.03 9.90
C THR A 53 -13.05 5.79 8.59
N VAL A 54 -11.90 5.63 7.93
CA VAL A 54 -11.66 6.25 6.62
C VAL A 54 -12.70 5.80 5.59
N ALA A 55 -12.99 4.48 5.55
CA ALA A 55 -13.98 3.94 4.62
C ALA A 55 -15.37 4.59 4.82
N LYS A 56 -15.79 4.81 6.06
CA LYS A 56 -17.03 5.52 6.39
C LYS A 56 -16.97 6.99 5.96
N ASP A 57 -15.89 7.68 6.30
CA ASP A 57 -15.73 9.13 6.05
C ASP A 57 -15.74 9.45 4.54
N VAL A 58 -15.20 8.55 3.72
CA VAL A 58 -15.19 8.69 2.25
C VAL A 58 -16.40 8.08 1.56
N GLY A 59 -17.32 7.46 2.31
CA GLY A 59 -18.49 6.78 1.75
C GLY A 59 -18.15 5.56 0.91
N ALA A 60 -17.07 4.84 1.25
CA ALA A 60 -16.64 3.67 0.49
C ALA A 60 -17.65 2.53 0.61
N THR A 61 -17.98 1.91 -0.52
CA THR A 61 -18.86 0.74 -0.58
C THR A 61 -18.16 -0.56 -0.22
N ALA A 62 -16.83 -0.61 -0.40
CA ALA A 62 -16.01 -1.77 -0.05
C ALA A 62 -14.56 -1.36 0.25
N ILE A 63 -13.89 -2.18 1.05
CA ILE A 63 -12.42 -2.13 1.23
C ILE A 63 -11.80 -3.17 0.29
N VAL A 64 -10.86 -2.74 -0.56
CA VAL A 64 -10.16 -3.65 -1.49
C VAL A 64 -8.83 -4.06 -0.90
N LYS A 65 -8.56 -5.36 -0.90
CA LYS A 65 -7.31 -5.96 -0.43
C LYS A 65 -6.68 -6.86 -1.50
N GLY A 66 -5.39 -6.67 -1.76
CA GLY A 66 -4.61 -7.57 -2.61
C GLY A 66 -4.15 -8.81 -1.83
N LEU A 67 -4.22 -9.98 -2.46
CA LEU A 67 -3.72 -11.24 -1.91
C LEU A 67 -2.58 -11.78 -2.76
N ARG A 68 -1.44 -12.07 -2.13
CA ARG A 68 -0.23 -12.60 -2.77
C ARG A 68 -0.03 -14.09 -2.49
N ALA A 69 -0.35 -14.53 -1.28
CA ALA A 69 -0.16 -15.89 -0.80
C ALA A 69 -1.29 -16.33 0.13
N VAL A 70 -1.40 -17.62 0.34
CA VAL A 70 -2.39 -18.20 1.27
C VAL A 70 -2.22 -17.68 2.70
N SER A 71 -0.97 -17.50 3.14
CA SER A 71 -0.67 -16.94 4.46
C SER A 71 -1.16 -15.50 4.65
N ASP A 72 -1.21 -14.71 3.58
CA ASP A 72 -1.79 -13.37 3.62
C ASP A 72 -3.32 -13.46 3.86
N PHE A 73 -3.97 -14.46 3.24
CA PHE A 73 -5.41 -14.61 3.26
C PHE A 73 -5.98 -14.81 4.67
N GLU A 74 -5.37 -15.64 5.48
CA GLU A 74 -5.86 -15.91 6.85
C GLU A 74 -5.92 -14.65 7.70
N ASN A 75 -4.85 -13.85 7.68
CA ASN A 75 -4.77 -12.60 8.42
C ASN A 75 -5.74 -11.54 7.86
N GLU A 76 -5.81 -11.43 6.54
CA GLU A 76 -6.69 -10.47 5.88
C GLU A 76 -8.18 -10.85 6.05
N LEU A 77 -8.51 -12.15 6.11
CA LEU A 77 -9.86 -12.63 6.37
C LEU A 77 -10.33 -12.27 7.79
N GLN A 78 -9.48 -12.48 8.80
CA GLN A 78 -9.78 -12.08 10.19
C GLN A 78 -10.02 -10.57 10.27
N MET A 79 -9.16 -9.78 9.62
CA MET A 79 -9.32 -8.33 9.59
C MET A 79 -10.60 -7.91 8.85
N ALA A 80 -10.94 -8.56 7.75
CA ALA A 80 -12.18 -8.30 6.99
C ALA A 80 -13.42 -8.54 7.84
N GLN A 81 -13.47 -9.65 8.58
CA GLN A 81 -14.56 -9.98 9.50
C GLN A 81 -14.68 -8.94 10.62
N MET A 82 -13.56 -8.53 11.20
CA MET A 82 -13.54 -7.48 12.22
C MET A 82 -14.01 -6.13 11.65
N ASN A 83 -13.52 -5.75 10.48
CA ASN A 83 -13.91 -4.50 9.81
C ASN A 83 -15.41 -4.47 9.51
N ARG A 84 -15.96 -5.57 9.01
CA ARG A 84 -17.40 -5.72 8.78
C ARG A 84 -18.20 -5.58 10.07
N SER A 85 -17.77 -6.24 11.14
CA SER A 85 -18.43 -6.16 12.46
C SER A 85 -18.46 -4.73 13.00
N LEU A 86 -17.37 -3.96 12.81
CA LEU A 86 -17.24 -2.59 13.32
C LEU A 86 -17.96 -1.54 12.47
N SER A 87 -18.09 -1.77 11.18
CA SER A 87 -18.48 -0.72 10.23
C SER A 87 -19.62 -1.10 9.28
N GLY A 88 -19.87 -2.37 9.09
CA GLY A 88 -20.77 -2.88 8.04
C GLY A 88 -20.13 -2.84 6.63
N VAL A 89 -18.90 -2.31 6.47
CA VAL A 89 -18.24 -2.22 5.17
C VAL A 89 -17.66 -3.59 4.78
N GLU A 90 -17.96 -4.04 3.57
CA GLU A 90 -17.46 -5.31 3.05
C GLU A 90 -16.02 -5.20 2.56
N THR A 91 -15.33 -6.36 2.51
CA THR A 91 -13.97 -6.44 1.95
C THR A 91 -13.98 -7.30 0.70
N VAL A 92 -13.39 -6.77 -0.37
CA VAL A 92 -13.19 -7.47 -1.65
C VAL A 92 -11.71 -7.86 -1.76
N PHE A 93 -11.45 -9.13 -2.01
CA PHE A 93 -10.10 -9.63 -2.23
C PHE A 93 -9.79 -9.76 -3.71
N ILE A 94 -8.66 -9.19 -4.15
CA ILE A 94 -8.18 -9.28 -5.52
C ILE A 94 -6.85 -10.05 -5.53
N PRO A 95 -6.75 -11.18 -6.24
CA PRO A 95 -5.48 -11.89 -6.37
C PRO A 95 -4.44 -11.03 -7.07
N THR A 96 -3.22 -11.04 -6.54
CA THR A 96 -2.07 -10.40 -7.19
C THR A 96 -1.64 -11.26 -8.38
N SER A 97 -1.22 -10.64 -9.47
CA SER A 97 -0.65 -11.38 -10.61
C SER A 97 0.61 -12.15 -10.18
N SER A 98 0.85 -13.32 -10.77
CA SER A 98 2.03 -14.16 -10.49
C SER A 98 3.34 -13.40 -10.69
N ALA A 99 3.38 -12.50 -11.66
CA ALA A 99 4.54 -11.66 -11.95
C ALA A 99 4.94 -10.71 -10.81
N HIS A 100 4.03 -10.41 -9.87
CA HIS A 100 4.27 -9.45 -8.78
C HIS A 100 4.06 -10.06 -7.39
N SER A 101 3.68 -11.35 -7.29
CA SER A 101 3.34 -11.99 -6.02
C SER A 101 4.50 -12.08 -5.04
N PHE A 102 5.75 -12.15 -5.54
CA PHE A 102 6.96 -12.21 -4.72
C PHE A 102 7.41 -10.84 -4.19
N ILE A 103 6.86 -9.74 -4.72
CA ILE A 103 7.29 -8.39 -4.34
C ILE A 103 6.81 -8.09 -2.92
N ALA A 104 7.78 -7.86 -2.02
CA ALA A 104 7.53 -7.46 -0.64
C ALA A 104 8.40 -6.25 -0.28
N SER A 105 7.81 -5.25 0.36
CA SER A 105 8.52 -4.02 0.74
C SER A 105 9.75 -4.28 1.62
N LYS A 106 9.73 -5.31 2.48
CA LYS A 106 10.87 -5.68 3.31
C LYS A 106 12.05 -6.15 2.44
N LEU A 107 11.77 -7.03 1.47
CA LEU A 107 12.78 -7.57 0.57
C LEU A 107 13.35 -6.48 -0.34
N LEU A 108 12.50 -5.63 -0.92
CA LEU A 108 12.95 -4.52 -1.76
C LEU A 108 13.88 -3.55 -1.02
N ARG A 109 13.53 -3.21 0.22
CA ARG A 109 14.38 -2.34 1.06
C ARG A 109 15.73 -2.99 1.39
N GLU A 110 15.72 -4.29 1.65
CA GLU A 110 16.96 -5.05 1.92
C GLU A 110 17.86 -5.07 0.69
N VAL A 111 17.33 -5.43 -0.49
CA VAL A 111 18.08 -5.42 -1.75
C VAL A 111 18.65 -4.03 -2.05
N ALA A 112 17.83 -2.99 -1.96
CA ALA A 112 18.26 -1.62 -2.23
C ALA A 112 19.32 -1.12 -1.23
N ARG A 113 19.22 -1.48 0.05
CA ARG A 113 20.21 -1.12 1.09
C ARG A 113 21.59 -1.68 0.78
N TYR A 114 21.68 -2.87 0.19
CA TYR A 114 22.94 -3.49 -0.22
C TYR A 114 23.35 -3.15 -1.66
N GLY A 115 22.75 -2.10 -2.25
CA GLY A 115 23.12 -1.62 -3.59
C GLY A 115 22.56 -2.43 -4.75
N GLY A 116 21.64 -3.39 -4.49
CA GLY A 116 20.97 -4.14 -5.54
C GLY A 116 19.96 -3.29 -6.33
N ASP A 117 19.84 -3.55 -7.63
CA ASP A 117 18.90 -2.84 -8.50
C ASP A 117 17.46 -3.31 -8.27
N VAL A 118 16.59 -2.38 -7.93
CA VAL A 118 15.14 -2.61 -7.74
C VAL A 118 14.27 -1.86 -8.74
N ALA A 119 14.87 -1.22 -9.75
CA ALA A 119 14.17 -0.38 -10.73
C ALA A 119 13.04 -1.11 -11.47
N ALA A 120 13.19 -2.41 -11.73
CA ALA A 120 12.17 -3.22 -12.37
C ALA A 120 10.93 -3.52 -11.51
N PHE A 121 11.01 -3.26 -10.20
CA PHE A 121 9.99 -3.68 -9.23
C PHE A 121 9.24 -2.51 -8.57
N VAL A 122 9.68 -1.29 -8.82
CA VAL A 122 9.08 -0.08 -8.23
C VAL A 122 8.94 1.03 -9.29
N PRO A 123 8.01 1.98 -9.11
CA PRO A 123 7.96 3.18 -9.97
C PRO A 123 9.28 3.95 -9.95
N ALA A 124 9.61 4.62 -11.06
CA ALA A 124 10.88 5.34 -11.21
C ALA A 124 11.11 6.38 -10.10
N SER A 125 10.08 7.11 -9.68
CA SER A 125 10.15 8.08 -8.59
C SER A 125 10.47 7.42 -7.24
N VAL A 126 9.92 6.24 -6.99
CA VAL A 126 10.20 5.46 -5.77
C VAL A 126 11.63 4.95 -5.79
N ASN A 127 12.11 4.44 -6.94
CA ASN A 127 13.50 3.99 -7.09
C ASN A 127 14.50 5.12 -6.79
N ALA A 128 14.28 6.32 -7.35
CA ALA A 128 15.13 7.47 -7.10
C ALA A 128 15.19 7.85 -5.60
N ARG A 129 14.04 7.85 -4.91
CA ARG A 129 13.96 8.14 -3.48
C ARG A 129 14.63 7.05 -2.62
N LEU A 130 14.51 5.77 -2.99
CA LEU A 130 15.20 4.67 -2.33
C LEU A 130 16.74 4.81 -2.42
N LEU A 131 17.23 5.06 -3.62
CA LEU A 131 18.68 5.24 -3.87
C LEU A 131 19.23 6.42 -3.08
N ASN A 132 18.53 7.54 -3.03
CA ASN A 132 18.96 8.71 -2.26
C ASN A 132 18.98 8.42 -0.76
N ARG A 133 17.95 7.80 -0.22
CA ARG A 133 17.84 7.47 1.21
C ARG A 133 18.99 6.58 1.68
N PHE A 134 19.36 5.55 0.91
CA PHE A 134 20.42 4.64 1.29
C PHE A 134 21.84 5.16 0.98
N LYS A 135 21.99 6.17 0.11
CA LYS A 135 23.26 6.88 -0.04
C LYS A 135 23.59 7.74 1.17
N GLU A 136 22.56 8.36 1.77
CA GLU A 136 22.70 9.19 2.97
C GLU A 136 23.01 8.35 4.21
N ASP A 137 22.54 7.07 4.27
CA ASP A 137 22.78 6.13 5.36
C ASP A 137 24.09 5.31 5.20
N SER A 138 24.81 5.47 4.09
CA SER A 138 26.09 4.79 3.89
C SER A 138 27.21 5.56 4.59
N PRO A 139 28.03 4.90 5.45
CA PRO A 139 29.11 5.52 6.20
C PRO A 139 30.23 6.07 5.30
#